data_bbc12973c078587b7931260b1a549cad
#
_entry.id   bbc12973c078587b7931260b1a549cad
#
_cell.length_a   1.000
_cell.length_b   1.000
_cell.length_c   1.000
_cell.angle_alpha   90.00
_cell.angle_beta   90.00
_cell.angle_gamma   90.00
#
_symmetry.space_group_name_H-M   'P 1'
#
loop_
_entity.id
_entity.type
_entity.pdbx_description
1 polymer ?
#
loop_
_entity_poly.entity_id
_entity_poly.type
_entity_poly.pdbx_seq_one_letter_code
_entity_poly.pdbx_strand_id
1 'polypeptide(L)'
;IGGAPHCTCAFCCDGMADQEGGNGVFSTAKKAIARLIRAARQSGVGVAVPEVLEGSHRFQNEELSCLERSFLRPRVIPCPGTSQWVQVAAAPSPWEEIQWVAANIAGLVREEGYRYSDVAVICRSLERYRTPVERIFTRYDIPCFFDRRVELESKPLTALLLSALEAVRGNYSTEAIL
;
A
#
# COMPACT_ATOMS: atom_id res chain seq x y z
N ILE A 1 -2.95 -20.79 18.57
CA ILE A 1 -2.05 -21.75 17.89
C ILE A 1 -2.16 -23.12 18.55
N GLY A 2 -2.29 -23.21 19.89
CA GLY A 2 -2.30 -24.49 20.62
C GLY A 2 -3.48 -25.43 20.38
N GLY A 3 -4.49 -25.04 19.61
CA GLY A 3 -5.66 -25.91 19.35
C GLY A 3 -5.79 -26.35 17.88
N ALA A 4 -4.95 -25.88 17.00
CA ALA A 4 -4.99 -26.26 15.59
C ALA A 4 -4.01 -27.43 15.32
N PRO A 5 -4.43 -28.49 14.60
CA PRO A 5 -3.57 -29.62 14.28
C PRO A 5 -2.41 -29.24 13.35
N HIS A 6 -2.63 -28.27 12.50
CA HIS A 6 -1.63 -27.69 11.59
C HIS A 6 -1.81 -26.18 11.48
N CYS A 7 -0.70 -25.45 11.43
CA CYS A 7 -0.70 -24.00 11.24
C CYS A 7 0.39 -23.65 10.22
N THR A 8 0.02 -22.97 9.15
CA THR A 8 0.95 -22.44 8.14
C THR A 8 0.95 -20.93 8.21
N CYS A 9 2.14 -20.33 8.32
CA CYS A 9 2.31 -18.88 8.35
C CYS A 9 3.17 -18.45 7.16
N ALA A 10 2.69 -17.51 6.37
CA ALA A 10 3.43 -16.91 5.26
C ALA A 10 3.87 -15.49 5.59
N PHE A 11 5.09 -15.14 5.20
CA PHE A 11 5.67 -13.81 5.42
C PHE A 11 6.38 -13.33 4.17
N CYS A 12 6.23 -12.05 3.86
CA CYS A 12 7.05 -11.39 2.85
C CYS A 12 8.40 -11.00 3.47
N CYS A 13 9.49 -11.60 2.97
CA CYS A 13 10.85 -11.24 3.37
C CYS A 13 11.85 -11.62 2.26
N ASP A 14 13.05 -11.09 2.37
CA ASP A 14 14.16 -11.30 1.41
C ASP A 14 15.00 -12.56 1.70
N GLY A 15 14.55 -13.41 2.60
CA GLY A 15 15.20 -14.64 3.03
C GLY A 15 15.22 -14.81 4.53
N MET A 16 15.71 -15.97 4.97
CA MET A 16 15.73 -16.34 6.39
C MET A 16 17.01 -15.95 7.13
N ALA A 17 18.00 -15.40 6.41
CA ALA A 17 19.24 -14.91 7.04
C ALA A 17 18.96 -13.67 7.91
N ASP A 18 19.74 -13.46 8.95
CA ASP A 18 19.69 -12.31 9.87
C ASP A 18 18.33 -12.10 10.59
N GLN A 19 17.77 -13.19 11.14
CA GLN A 19 16.49 -13.12 11.86
C GLN A 19 16.51 -12.21 13.10
N GLU A 20 17.66 -11.93 13.67
CA GLU A 20 17.76 -11.30 15.00
C GLU A 20 18.18 -9.83 15.01
N GLY A 21 18.62 -9.21 13.93
CA GLY A 21 19.24 -7.90 14.10
C GLY A 21 19.32 -6.90 12.94
N GLY A 22 18.85 -7.22 11.76
CA GLY A 22 18.98 -6.32 10.62
C GLY A 22 18.07 -5.08 10.72
N ASN A 23 18.60 -3.92 10.33
CA ASN A 23 17.84 -2.68 10.12
C ASN A 23 17.17 -2.62 8.72
N GLY A 24 17.00 -3.76 8.07
CA GLY A 24 16.44 -3.87 6.74
C GLY A 24 14.91 -3.70 6.72
N VAL A 25 14.37 -3.46 5.54
CA VAL A 25 12.92 -3.28 5.28
C VAL A 25 12.10 -4.43 5.84
N PHE A 26 12.62 -5.65 5.79
CA PHE A 26 11.95 -6.86 6.28
C PHE A 26 12.26 -7.21 7.74
N SER A 27 12.95 -6.33 8.47
CA SER A 27 13.35 -6.60 9.87
C SER A 27 12.16 -6.93 10.78
N THR A 28 11.03 -6.26 10.59
CA THR A 28 9.80 -6.51 11.37
C THR A 28 9.23 -7.89 11.09
N ALA A 29 9.18 -8.31 9.81
CA ALA A 29 8.72 -9.64 9.43
C ALA A 29 9.66 -10.73 10.00
N LYS A 30 10.96 -10.55 9.87
CA LYS A 30 11.97 -11.47 10.41
C LYS A 30 11.87 -11.61 11.93
N LYS A 31 11.69 -10.52 12.66
CA LYS A 31 11.45 -10.55 14.12
C LYS A 31 10.15 -11.28 14.47
N ALA A 32 9.10 -11.11 13.68
CA ALA A 32 7.85 -11.83 13.89
C ALA A 32 8.02 -13.35 13.67
N ILE A 33 8.71 -13.76 12.61
CA ILE A 33 9.07 -15.15 12.34
C ILE A 33 9.84 -15.74 13.53
N ALA A 34 10.90 -15.06 13.99
CA ALA A 34 11.73 -15.54 15.10
C ALA A 34 10.90 -15.69 16.40
N ARG A 35 9.98 -14.76 16.68
CA ARG A 35 9.07 -14.85 17.82
C ARG A 35 8.13 -16.04 17.73
N LEU A 36 7.56 -16.30 16.56
CA LEU A 36 6.66 -17.43 16.34
C LEU A 36 7.39 -18.76 16.49
N ILE A 37 8.57 -18.91 15.91
CA ILE A 37 9.41 -20.10 16.05
C ILE A 37 9.77 -20.34 17.51
N ARG A 38 10.14 -19.30 18.24
CA ARG A 38 10.45 -19.40 19.68
C ARG A 38 9.24 -19.82 20.49
N ALA A 39 8.09 -19.21 20.26
CA ALA A 39 6.84 -19.56 20.95
C ALA A 39 6.40 -21.00 20.65
N ALA A 40 6.51 -21.46 19.42
CA ALA A 40 6.20 -22.83 19.02
C ALA A 40 7.11 -23.84 19.78
N ARG A 41 8.41 -23.59 19.78
CA ARG A 41 9.37 -24.43 20.49
C ARG A 41 9.11 -24.47 22.00
N GLN A 42 8.80 -23.32 22.61
CA GLN A 42 8.45 -23.27 24.04
C GLN A 42 7.17 -24.02 24.38
N SER A 43 6.24 -24.09 23.42
CA SER A 43 4.98 -24.85 23.59
C SER A 43 5.09 -26.31 23.14
N GLY A 44 6.28 -26.82 22.84
CA GLY A 44 6.47 -28.19 22.37
C GLY A 44 5.93 -28.49 20.97
N VAL A 45 5.64 -27.46 20.19
CA VAL A 45 5.13 -27.61 18.81
C VAL A 45 6.30 -27.78 17.85
N GLY A 46 6.25 -28.84 17.04
CA GLY A 46 7.24 -29.06 15.97
C GLY A 46 7.17 -27.98 14.90
N VAL A 47 8.32 -27.45 14.53
CA VAL A 47 8.43 -26.46 13.45
C VAL A 47 9.09 -27.13 12.25
N ALA A 48 8.39 -27.19 11.14
CA ALA A 48 8.94 -27.71 9.88
C ALA A 48 10.04 -26.77 9.32
N VAL A 49 10.84 -27.28 8.41
CA VAL A 49 11.81 -26.46 7.69
C VAL A 49 11.05 -25.40 6.89
N PRO A 50 11.41 -24.11 7.00
CA PRO A 50 10.76 -23.07 6.24
C PRO A 50 10.95 -23.27 4.74
N GLU A 51 9.84 -23.17 4.00
CA GLU A 51 9.87 -23.17 2.54
C GLU A 51 10.08 -21.73 2.05
N VAL A 52 11.12 -21.53 1.26
CA VAL A 52 11.40 -20.23 0.62
C VAL A 52 10.87 -20.32 -0.82
N LEU A 53 9.88 -19.49 -1.11
CA LEU A 53 9.36 -19.37 -2.47
C LEU A 53 10.32 -18.51 -3.28
N GLU A 54 11.11 -19.17 -4.11
CA GLU A 54 12.05 -18.51 -5.01
C GLU A 54 11.35 -18.16 -6.32
N GLY A 55 11.54 -16.94 -6.77
CA GLY A 55 10.99 -16.42 -8.02
C GLY A 55 9.61 -15.77 -7.87
N SER A 56 9.43 -14.72 -8.61
CA SER A 56 8.15 -14.00 -8.67
C SER A 56 7.33 -14.54 -9.83
N HIS A 57 6.26 -15.26 -9.53
CA HIS A 57 5.25 -15.65 -10.53
C HIS A 57 4.28 -14.51 -10.86
N ARG A 58 4.41 -13.37 -10.17
CA ARG A 58 3.53 -12.21 -10.35
C ARG A 58 3.82 -11.48 -11.65
N PHE A 59 5.08 -11.36 -12.03
CA PHE A 59 5.50 -10.62 -13.20
C PHE A 59 5.89 -11.58 -14.32
N GLN A 60 5.17 -11.49 -15.45
CA GLN A 60 5.54 -12.18 -16.69
C GLN A 60 6.60 -11.41 -17.48
N ASN A 61 6.87 -10.18 -17.08
CA ASN A 61 7.77 -9.25 -17.71
C ASN A 61 9.11 -9.22 -16.99
N GLU A 62 10.21 -9.33 -17.73
CA GLU A 62 11.55 -9.36 -17.15
C GLU A 62 11.98 -8.02 -16.53
N GLU A 63 11.54 -6.88 -17.08
CA GLU A 63 11.82 -5.57 -16.52
C GLU A 63 11.20 -5.41 -15.12
N LEU A 64 9.94 -5.81 -14.95
CA LEU A 64 9.28 -5.75 -13.65
C LEU A 64 9.89 -6.74 -12.67
N SER A 65 10.27 -7.92 -13.11
CA SER A 65 10.98 -8.90 -12.28
C SER A 65 12.37 -8.41 -11.89
N CYS A 66 13.06 -7.69 -12.77
CA CYS A 66 14.35 -7.07 -12.49
C CYS A 66 14.19 -5.91 -11.50
N LEU A 67 13.18 -5.07 -11.67
CA LEU A 67 12.85 -3.99 -10.75
C LEU A 67 12.56 -4.54 -9.35
N GLU A 68 11.72 -5.58 -9.24
CA GLU A 68 11.41 -6.22 -7.97
C GLU A 68 12.66 -6.78 -7.28
N ARG A 69 13.51 -7.49 -8.01
CA ARG A 69 14.76 -8.04 -7.47
C ARG A 69 15.74 -6.98 -7.01
N SER A 70 15.74 -5.81 -7.67
CA SER A 70 16.64 -4.69 -7.36
C SER A 70 16.07 -3.72 -6.35
N PHE A 71 14.76 -3.70 -6.18
CA PHE A 71 14.06 -2.76 -5.32
C PHE A 71 14.47 -2.97 -3.86
N LEU A 72 14.79 -1.90 -3.17
CA LEU A 72 15.22 -1.88 -1.76
C LEU A 72 16.56 -2.60 -1.46
N ARG A 73 17.34 -2.94 -2.47
CA ARG A 73 18.69 -3.46 -2.26
C ARG A 73 19.71 -2.31 -2.20
N PRO A 74 20.74 -2.42 -1.35
CA PRO A 74 21.80 -1.39 -1.26
C PRO A 74 22.58 -1.23 -2.57
N ARG A 75 22.70 -2.32 -3.33
CA ARG A 75 23.36 -2.33 -4.62
C ARG A 75 22.34 -2.62 -5.72
N VAL A 76 22.10 -1.62 -6.55
CA VAL A 76 21.25 -1.74 -7.72
C VAL A 76 21.96 -2.54 -8.80
N ILE A 77 21.30 -3.53 -9.35
CA ILE A 77 21.75 -4.28 -10.54
C ILE A 77 20.99 -3.67 -11.72
N PRO A 78 21.69 -3.05 -12.68
CA PRO A 78 21.05 -2.50 -13.86
C PRO A 78 20.33 -3.60 -14.66
N CYS A 79 19.14 -3.31 -15.12
CA CYS A 79 18.40 -4.18 -16.02
C CYS A 79 18.97 -4.04 -17.42
N PRO A 80 19.30 -5.12 -18.12
CA PRO A 80 19.79 -5.03 -19.51
C PRO A 80 18.61 -4.66 -20.46
N GLY A 81 18.90 -3.82 -21.44
CA GLY A 81 17.97 -3.47 -22.51
C GLY A 81 17.31 -2.12 -22.37
N THR A 82 16.42 -1.81 -23.33
CA THR A 82 15.62 -0.58 -23.33
C THR A 82 14.32 -0.83 -22.60
N SER A 83 14.00 0.02 -21.62
CA SER A 83 12.77 -0.11 -20.86
C SER A 83 11.55 0.21 -21.74
N GLN A 84 10.59 -0.68 -21.76
CA GLN A 84 9.29 -0.51 -22.44
C GLN A 84 8.13 -0.42 -21.44
N TRP A 85 8.24 -1.11 -20.30
CA TRP A 85 7.17 -1.26 -19.32
C TRP A 85 7.31 -0.39 -18.09
N VAL A 86 8.52 0.11 -17.85
CA VAL A 86 8.81 1.02 -16.74
C VAL A 86 9.18 2.38 -17.32
N GLN A 87 8.38 3.38 -17.05
CA GLN A 87 8.59 4.74 -17.50
C GLN A 87 8.78 5.67 -16.31
N VAL A 88 9.71 6.61 -16.44
CA VAL A 88 9.94 7.67 -15.46
C VAL A 88 9.75 9.00 -16.16
N ALA A 89 8.84 9.80 -15.63
CA ALA A 89 8.58 11.14 -16.12
C ALA A 89 8.75 12.17 -15.01
N ALA A 90 9.19 13.37 -15.38
CA ALA A 90 9.25 14.52 -14.49
C ALA A 90 8.36 15.62 -15.04
N ALA A 91 7.54 16.20 -14.19
CA ALA A 91 6.66 17.30 -14.54
C ALA A 91 6.96 18.54 -13.67
N PRO A 92 6.80 19.75 -14.20
CA PRO A 92 7.10 20.99 -13.48
C PRO A 92 6.16 21.25 -12.29
N SER A 93 4.95 20.72 -12.33
CA SER A 93 3.95 20.89 -11.28
C SER A 93 3.06 19.68 -11.10
N PRO A 94 2.37 19.55 -9.95
CA PRO A 94 1.38 18.48 -9.74
C PRO A 94 0.25 18.47 -10.79
N TRP A 95 -0.07 19.61 -11.40
CA TRP A 95 -1.09 19.68 -12.42
C TRP A 95 -0.66 19.00 -13.71
N GLU A 96 0.54 19.29 -14.19
CA GLU A 96 1.10 18.68 -15.39
C GLU A 96 1.43 17.20 -15.15
N GLU A 97 1.87 16.85 -13.93
CA GLU A 97 2.08 15.47 -13.56
C GLU A 97 0.78 14.65 -13.68
N ILE A 98 -0.33 15.14 -13.11
CA ILE A 98 -1.63 14.46 -13.21
C ILE A 98 -2.20 14.51 -14.62
N GLN A 99 -1.95 15.56 -15.38
CA GLN A 99 -2.35 15.63 -16.79
C GLN A 99 -1.63 14.56 -17.62
N TRP A 100 -0.33 14.37 -17.39
CA TRP A 100 0.45 13.31 -18.03
C TRP A 100 -0.07 11.91 -17.62
N VAL A 101 -0.34 11.70 -16.33
CA VAL A 101 -0.94 10.45 -15.83
C VAL A 101 -2.29 10.18 -16.49
N ALA A 102 -3.18 11.17 -16.57
CA ALA A 102 -4.50 11.02 -17.17
C ALA A 102 -4.40 10.67 -18.67
N ALA A 103 -3.49 11.31 -19.39
CA ALA A 103 -3.26 11.02 -20.80
C ALA A 103 -2.78 9.56 -21.01
N ASN A 104 -1.85 9.09 -20.16
CA ASN A 104 -1.39 7.70 -20.22
C ASN A 104 -2.50 6.71 -19.88
N ILE A 105 -3.30 6.95 -18.84
CA ILE A 105 -4.45 6.11 -18.50
C ILE A 105 -5.43 6.02 -19.67
N ALA A 106 -5.74 7.16 -20.27
CA ALA A 106 -6.63 7.21 -21.44
C ALA A 106 -6.07 6.43 -22.63
N GLY A 107 -4.75 6.49 -22.87
CA GLY A 107 -4.05 5.68 -23.88
C GLY A 107 -4.16 4.19 -23.61
N LEU A 108 -3.80 3.75 -22.40
CA LEU A 108 -3.90 2.35 -21.99
C LEU A 108 -5.32 1.77 -22.18
N VAL A 109 -6.34 2.53 -21.83
CA VAL A 109 -7.74 2.07 -21.95
C VAL A 109 -8.19 2.03 -23.41
N ARG A 110 -7.82 3.04 -24.21
CA ARG A 110 -8.29 3.16 -25.62
C ARG A 110 -7.52 2.26 -26.57
N GLU A 111 -6.23 2.11 -26.38
CA GLU A 111 -5.33 1.51 -27.36
C GLU A 111 -4.92 0.09 -26.95
N GLU A 112 -4.76 -0.14 -25.65
CA GLU A 112 -4.24 -1.44 -25.14
C GLU A 112 -5.32 -2.29 -24.46
N GLY A 113 -6.58 -1.81 -24.39
CA GLY A 113 -7.71 -2.58 -23.88
C GLY A 113 -7.74 -2.76 -22.36
N TYR A 114 -6.99 -1.97 -21.61
CA TYR A 114 -7.09 -1.95 -20.15
C TYR A 114 -8.43 -1.38 -19.69
N ARG A 115 -8.92 -1.84 -18.53
CA ARG A 115 -10.06 -1.23 -17.85
C ARG A 115 -9.55 -0.22 -16.83
N TYR A 116 -10.34 0.81 -16.55
CA TYR A 116 -10.02 1.75 -15.47
C TYR A 116 -9.80 1.07 -14.11
N SER A 117 -10.50 -0.05 -13.85
CA SER A 117 -10.32 -0.87 -12.64
C SER A 117 -8.98 -1.59 -12.56
N ASP A 118 -8.26 -1.70 -13.66
CA ASP A 118 -6.97 -2.38 -13.71
C ASP A 118 -5.80 -1.41 -13.41
N VAL A 119 -6.10 -0.11 -13.26
CA VAL A 119 -5.12 0.94 -13.05
C VAL A 119 -5.20 1.49 -11.63
N ALA A 120 -4.06 1.60 -10.97
CA ALA A 120 -3.93 2.24 -9.66
C ALA A 120 -2.95 3.40 -9.72
N VAL A 121 -3.32 4.54 -9.14
CA VAL A 121 -2.46 5.71 -8.96
C VAL A 121 -2.09 5.82 -7.49
N ILE A 122 -0.80 5.75 -7.20
CA ILE A 122 -0.29 5.78 -5.82
C ILE A 122 0.47 7.08 -5.62
N CYS A 123 0.13 7.84 -4.58
CA CYS A 123 0.84 9.05 -4.21
C CYS A 123 1.16 9.07 -2.71
N ARG A 124 2.22 9.76 -2.34
CA ARG A 124 2.62 9.89 -0.94
C ARG A 124 1.71 10.81 -0.13
N SER A 125 1.18 11.87 -0.76
CA SER A 125 0.31 12.86 -0.12
C SER A 125 -0.91 13.11 -0.99
N LEU A 126 -2.02 12.49 -0.63
CA LEU A 126 -3.27 12.60 -1.38
C LEU A 126 -3.80 14.05 -1.37
N GLU A 127 -3.58 14.79 -0.29
CA GLU A 127 -4.08 16.17 -0.16
C GLU A 127 -3.53 17.11 -1.23
N ARG A 128 -2.23 16.96 -1.56
CA ARG A 128 -1.58 17.77 -2.60
C ARG A 128 -2.13 17.48 -4.00
N TYR A 129 -2.46 16.23 -4.27
CA TYR A 129 -2.88 15.77 -5.60
C TYR A 129 -4.39 15.72 -5.79
N ARG A 130 -5.17 15.82 -4.71
CA ARG A 130 -6.62 15.67 -4.76
C ARG A 130 -7.28 16.60 -5.78
N THR A 131 -7.07 17.91 -5.64
CA THR A 131 -7.72 18.88 -6.53
C THR A 131 -7.29 18.71 -7.99
N PRO A 132 -5.98 18.55 -8.31
CA PRO A 132 -5.56 18.21 -9.66
C PRO A 132 -6.23 16.94 -10.21
N VAL A 133 -6.25 15.85 -9.43
CA VAL A 133 -6.86 14.59 -9.87
C VAL A 133 -8.36 14.76 -10.10
N GLU A 134 -9.12 15.29 -9.15
CA GLU A 134 -10.56 15.50 -9.29
C GLU A 134 -10.90 16.30 -10.56
N ARG A 135 -10.19 17.38 -10.85
CA ARG A 135 -10.47 18.23 -12.00
C ARG A 135 -10.01 17.62 -13.33
N ILE A 136 -8.80 17.06 -13.35
CA ILE A 136 -8.22 16.52 -14.58
C ILE A 136 -8.90 15.23 -14.97
N PHE A 137 -9.14 14.31 -14.01
CA PHE A 137 -9.82 13.05 -14.30
C PHE A 137 -11.25 13.27 -14.76
N THR A 138 -11.98 14.23 -14.17
CA THR A 138 -13.30 14.64 -14.68
C THR A 138 -13.20 15.12 -16.13
N ARG A 139 -12.19 15.93 -16.50
CA ARG A 139 -11.99 16.43 -17.86
C ARG A 139 -11.68 15.32 -18.86
N TYR A 140 -11.02 14.25 -18.42
CA TYR A 140 -10.69 13.08 -19.26
C TYR A 140 -11.73 11.96 -19.18
N ASP A 141 -12.85 12.16 -18.47
CA ASP A 141 -13.88 11.16 -18.20
C ASP A 141 -13.31 9.87 -17.55
N ILE A 142 -12.30 10.02 -16.71
CA ILE A 142 -11.68 8.93 -15.99
C ILE A 142 -12.40 8.74 -14.64
N PRO A 143 -13.13 7.63 -14.43
CA PRO A 143 -13.72 7.33 -13.14
C PRO A 143 -12.62 7.01 -12.13
N CYS A 144 -12.66 7.65 -10.97
CA CYS A 144 -11.68 7.39 -9.92
C CYS A 144 -12.33 7.24 -8.55
N PHE A 145 -11.71 6.40 -7.73
CA PHE A 145 -12.04 6.24 -6.32
C PHE A 145 -10.83 6.69 -5.49
N PHE A 146 -11.09 7.52 -4.48
CA PHE A 146 -10.08 7.93 -3.52
C PHE A 146 -10.18 7.08 -2.27
N ASP A 147 -9.16 6.28 -1.99
CA ASP A 147 -9.03 5.59 -0.71
C ASP A 147 -8.66 6.60 0.38
N ARG A 148 -9.67 7.11 1.05
CA ARG A 148 -9.55 8.14 2.08
C ARG A 148 -10.24 7.70 3.36
N ARG A 149 -9.51 7.73 4.45
CA ARG A 149 -10.12 7.76 5.77
C ARG A 149 -10.64 9.16 6.04
N VAL A 150 -11.96 9.29 6.17
CA VAL A 150 -12.61 10.53 6.60
C VAL A 150 -12.93 10.36 8.06
N GLU A 151 -12.42 11.27 8.89
CA GLU A 151 -12.85 11.35 10.28
C GLU A 151 -14.32 11.73 10.31
N LEU A 152 -15.15 10.81 10.78
CA LEU A 152 -16.59 11.01 10.85
C LEU A 152 -16.95 12.19 11.75
N GLU A 153 -16.15 12.43 12.78
CA GLU A 153 -16.33 13.54 13.72
C GLU A 153 -16.27 14.92 13.05
N SER A 154 -15.52 15.04 11.96
CA SER A 154 -15.42 16.28 11.18
C SER A 154 -16.65 16.56 10.31
N LYS A 155 -17.59 15.61 10.20
CA LYS A 155 -18.82 15.82 9.42
C LYS A 155 -19.84 16.60 10.22
N PRO A 156 -20.48 17.64 9.63
CA PRO A 156 -21.42 18.51 10.35
C PRO A 156 -22.55 17.74 11.08
N LEU A 157 -23.10 16.71 10.44
CA LEU A 157 -24.15 15.88 11.06
C LEU A 157 -23.61 15.10 12.26
N THR A 158 -22.42 14.49 12.12
CA THR A 158 -21.81 13.72 13.21
C THR A 158 -21.43 14.64 14.37
N ALA A 159 -20.84 15.80 14.07
CA ALA A 159 -20.52 16.81 15.07
C ALA A 159 -21.78 17.26 15.84
N LEU A 160 -22.87 17.52 15.13
CA LEU A 160 -24.16 17.86 15.76
C LEU A 160 -24.66 16.76 16.70
N LEU A 161 -24.62 15.49 16.24
CA LEU A 161 -25.05 14.36 17.06
C LEU A 161 -24.17 14.17 18.30
N LEU A 162 -22.87 14.30 18.15
CA LEU A 162 -21.92 14.22 19.27
C LEU A 162 -22.15 15.36 20.26
N SER A 163 -22.29 16.60 19.79
CA SER A 163 -22.59 17.75 20.63
C SER A 163 -23.92 17.60 21.39
N ALA A 164 -24.95 17.06 20.72
CA ALA A 164 -26.21 16.78 21.37
C ALA A 164 -26.08 15.73 22.49
N LEU A 165 -25.32 14.66 22.24
CA LEU A 165 -25.05 13.63 23.25
C LEU A 165 -24.21 14.17 24.41
N GLU A 166 -23.22 15.01 24.14
CA GLU A 166 -22.41 15.67 25.16
C GLU A 166 -23.23 16.63 26.00
N ALA A 167 -24.13 17.39 25.40
CA ALA A 167 -25.05 18.26 26.12
C ALA A 167 -25.92 17.51 27.12
N VAL A 168 -26.47 16.36 26.68
CA VAL A 168 -27.27 15.48 27.57
C VAL A 168 -26.38 14.90 28.67
N ARG A 169 -25.19 14.40 28.34
CA ARG A 169 -24.24 13.83 29.32
C ARG A 169 -23.76 14.87 30.33
N GLY A 170 -23.53 16.11 29.87
CA GLY A 170 -23.12 17.24 30.67
C GLY A 170 -24.26 17.93 31.42
N ASN A 171 -25.46 17.33 31.46
CA ASN A 171 -26.66 17.88 32.09
C ASN A 171 -26.93 19.33 31.65
N TYR A 172 -26.75 19.58 30.32
CA TYR A 172 -26.97 20.88 29.69
C TYR A 172 -26.13 22.02 30.30
N SER A 173 -24.91 21.73 30.76
CA SER A 173 -23.97 22.76 31.20
C SER A 173 -23.57 23.67 30.03
N THR A 174 -23.23 24.92 30.31
CA THR A 174 -22.87 25.91 29.29
C THR A 174 -21.64 25.47 28.49
N GLU A 175 -20.69 24.79 29.15
CA GLU A 175 -19.48 24.25 28.50
C GLU A 175 -19.77 23.07 27.56
N ALA A 176 -20.88 22.37 27.74
CA ALA A 176 -21.29 21.24 26.87
C ALA A 176 -22.15 21.69 25.67
N ILE A 177 -22.57 22.96 25.63
CA ILE A 177 -23.44 23.50 24.57
C ILE A 177 -22.65 24.45 23.64
N LEU A 178 -21.56 25.06 24.11
CA LEU A 178 -20.66 25.92 23.33
C LEU A 178 -19.56 25.14 22.69
#